data_c433f2e36dc9b0ad12de025830784ce2
#
_entry.id   c433f2e36dc9b0ad12de025830784ce2
#
_cell.length_a   1.000
_cell.length_b   1.000
_cell.length_c   1.000
_cell.angle_alpha   90.00
_cell.angle_beta   90.00
_cell.angle_gamma   90.00
#
_symmetry.space_group_name_H-M   'P 1'
#
loop_
_entity.id
_entity.type
_entity.pdbx_description
1 polymer ?
#
loop_
_entity_poly.entity_id
_entity_poly.type
_entity_poly.pdbx_seq_one_letter_code
_entity_poly.pdbx_strand_id
1 'polypeptide(L)'
;MHIAIAGNIGSRKTTLTTLLSKHFKWKAHYEDVENNPYLNDFYKEMQRWAFNLQVYFLNSRFRQIVDIKNSGEKYIQDRTIYEDAYIFAPNLHAMGLMSSRDFDNYKEIFNLMDSFIQGPDLLIYLRASVPKLVEQIQKRGRDYENSIRLDYLT
;
A
#
# COMPACT_ATOMS: atom_id res chain seq x y z
N MET A 1 17.07 -11.56 -2.34
CA MET A 1 16.14 -11.15 -3.43
C MET A 1 14.84 -10.63 -2.82
N HIS A 2 14.35 -9.54 -3.35
CA HIS A 2 13.13 -8.87 -2.91
C HIS A 2 12.14 -8.78 -4.07
N ILE A 3 11.02 -9.49 -3.97
CA ILE A 3 9.92 -9.43 -4.93
C ILE A 3 8.80 -8.62 -4.30
N ALA A 4 8.25 -7.68 -5.03
CA ALA A 4 7.12 -6.88 -4.58
C ALA A 4 5.88 -7.11 -5.45
N ILE A 5 4.71 -7.18 -4.82
CA ILE A 5 3.43 -7.33 -5.49
C ILE A 5 2.69 -6.00 -5.42
N ALA A 6 2.39 -5.43 -6.57
CA ALA A 6 1.69 -4.16 -6.72
C ALA A 6 0.31 -4.37 -7.35
N GLY A 7 -0.60 -3.44 -7.12
CA GLY A 7 -1.94 -3.46 -7.69
C GLY A 7 -2.94 -2.70 -6.84
N ASN A 8 -4.10 -2.40 -7.41
CA ASN A 8 -5.13 -1.63 -6.72
C ASN A 8 -5.75 -2.42 -5.56
N ILE A 9 -6.52 -1.75 -4.72
CA ILE A 9 -7.30 -2.36 -3.64
C ILE A 9 -8.21 -3.45 -4.24
N GLY A 10 -8.19 -4.64 -3.64
CA GLY A 10 -9.00 -5.76 -4.10
C GLY A 10 -8.40 -6.57 -5.25
N SER A 11 -7.19 -6.25 -5.74
CA SER A 11 -6.54 -6.99 -6.84
C SER A 11 -5.94 -8.35 -6.44
N ARG A 12 -6.13 -8.79 -5.20
CA ARG A 12 -5.67 -10.06 -4.63
C ARG A 12 -4.16 -10.17 -4.44
N LYS A 13 -3.51 -9.06 -4.12
CA LYS A 13 -2.07 -9.03 -3.80
C LYS A 13 -1.71 -9.97 -2.65
N THR A 14 -2.48 -9.93 -1.57
CA THR A 14 -2.24 -10.77 -0.38
C THR A 14 -2.34 -12.26 -0.72
N THR A 15 -3.30 -12.65 -1.54
CA THR A 15 -3.47 -14.04 -2.00
C THR A 15 -2.23 -14.50 -2.76
N LEU A 16 -1.77 -13.73 -3.74
CA LEU A 16 -0.59 -14.06 -4.52
C LEU A 16 0.67 -14.09 -3.65
N THR A 17 0.84 -13.13 -2.76
CA THR A 17 1.95 -13.07 -1.81
C THR A 17 2.02 -14.35 -0.98
N THR A 18 0.90 -14.79 -0.45
CA THR A 18 0.80 -16.02 0.34
C THR A 18 1.16 -17.27 -0.48
N LEU A 19 0.64 -17.37 -1.70
CA LEU A 19 0.91 -18.50 -2.58
C LEU A 19 2.39 -18.58 -2.96
N LEU A 20 3.01 -17.47 -3.34
CA LEU A 20 4.41 -17.42 -3.69
C LEU A 20 5.32 -17.69 -2.48
N SER A 21 4.97 -17.14 -1.33
CA SER A 21 5.70 -17.38 -0.07
C SER A 21 5.73 -18.87 0.27
N LYS A 22 4.60 -19.55 0.17
CA LYS A 22 4.51 -21.00 0.42
C LYS A 22 5.26 -21.82 -0.62
N HIS A 23 5.10 -21.47 -1.90
CA HIS A 23 5.71 -22.23 -3.00
C HIS A 23 7.24 -22.16 -2.96
N PHE A 24 7.79 -20.96 -2.80
CA PHE A 24 9.24 -20.77 -2.79
C PHE A 24 9.87 -20.89 -1.41
N LYS A 25 9.07 -20.99 -0.35
CA LYS A 25 9.50 -20.97 1.06
C LYS A 25 10.26 -19.68 1.40
N TRP A 26 9.81 -18.56 0.82
CA TRP A 26 10.33 -17.23 1.11
C TRP A 26 9.50 -16.57 2.20
N LYS A 27 10.10 -15.65 2.94
CA LYS A 27 9.38 -14.84 3.92
C LYS A 27 8.46 -13.83 3.21
N ALA A 28 7.39 -13.43 3.88
CA ALA A 28 6.45 -12.45 3.37
C ALA A 28 6.30 -11.29 4.34
N HIS A 29 6.19 -10.08 3.78
CA HIS A 29 5.70 -8.91 4.50
C HIS A 29 4.35 -8.51 3.92
N TYR A 30 3.35 -8.46 4.79
CA TYR A 30 1.99 -8.08 4.42
C TYR A 30 1.71 -6.62 4.75
N GLU A 31 0.68 -6.08 4.09
CA GLU A 31 0.14 -4.77 4.44
C GLU A 31 -0.44 -4.80 5.85
N ASP A 32 -0.07 -3.80 6.68
CA ASP A 32 -0.59 -3.70 8.04
C ASP A 32 -2.00 -3.09 8.00
N VAL A 33 -3.00 -3.96 8.03
CA VAL A 33 -4.41 -3.61 7.95
C VAL A 33 -5.09 -3.74 9.31
N GLU A 34 -4.85 -4.85 10.01
CA GLU A 34 -5.55 -5.16 11.26
C GLU A 34 -5.18 -4.23 12.41
N ASN A 35 -3.90 -3.86 12.50
CA ASN A 35 -3.39 -3.00 13.55
C ASN A 35 -3.22 -1.54 13.12
N ASN A 36 -3.73 -1.17 11.94
CA ASN A 36 -3.63 0.18 11.43
C ASN A 36 -4.60 1.11 12.16
N PRO A 37 -4.10 2.11 12.93
CA PRO A 37 -4.97 2.95 13.75
C PRO A 37 -5.80 3.96 12.94
N TYR A 38 -5.49 4.18 11.67
CA TYR A 38 -6.13 5.20 10.85
C TYR A 38 -7.08 4.67 9.78
N LEU A 39 -6.97 3.39 9.42
CA LEU A 39 -7.60 2.88 8.21
C LEU A 39 -9.14 2.94 8.27
N ASN A 40 -9.74 2.56 9.40
CA ASN A 40 -11.17 2.62 9.58
C ASN A 40 -11.68 4.07 9.57
N ASP A 41 -11.01 4.97 10.27
CA ASP A 41 -11.37 6.39 10.31
C ASP A 41 -11.19 7.06 8.96
N PHE A 42 -10.16 6.67 8.21
CA PHE A 42 -9.92 7.18 6.87
C PHE A 42 -11.10 6.91 5.93
N TYR A 43 -11.63 5.69 5.89
CA TYR A 43 -12.77 5.40 5.02
C TYR A 43 -14.05 6.10 5.43
N LYS A 44 -14.17 6.51 6.69
CA LYS A 44 -15.30 7.32 7.16
C LYS A 44 -15.13 8.81 6.85
N GLU A 45 -13.92 9.34 6.93
CA GLU A 45 -13.61 10.74 6.76
C GLU A 45 -12.23 10.93 6.11
N MET A 46 -12.18 10.73 4.78
CA MET A 46 -10.93 10.66 4.04
C MET A 46 -10.11 11.94 4.13
N GLN A 47 -10.75 13.10 4.02
CA GLN A 47 -10.06 14.39 4.08
C GLN A 47 -9.35 14.60 5.42
N ARG A 48 -9.98 14.17 6.51
CA ARG A 48 -9.40 14.34 7.85
C ARG A 48 -8.16 13.45 8.06
N TRP A 49 -8.18 12.25 7.52
CA TRP A 49 -7.21 11.20 7.86
C TRP A 49 -6.25 10.83 6.74
N ALA A 50 -6.39 11.41 5.54
CA ALA A 50 -5.58 11.07 4.38
C ALA A 50 -4.08 11.21 4.65
N PHE A 51 -3.63 12.34 5.15
CA PHE A 51 -2.22 12.58 5.44
C PHE A 51 -1.70 11.62 6.53
N ASN A 52 -2.44 11.48 7.60
CA ASN A 52 -2.07 10.61 8.71
C ASN A 52 -1.90 9.16 8.26
N LEU A 53 -2.84 8.67 7.47
CA LEU A 53 -2.79 7.30 6.93
C LEU A 53 -1.59 7.11 6.01
N GLN A 54 -1.34 8.05 5.10
CA GLN A 54 -0.23 7.95 4.16
C GLN A 54 1.13 8.00 4.86
N VAL A 55 1.29 8.80 5.91
CA VAL A 55 2.50 8.82 6.73
C VAL A 55 2.66 7.50 7.48
N TYR A 56 1.59 6.95 8.00
CA TYR A 56 1.61 5.64 8.65
C TYR A 56 2.10 4.55 7.68
N PHE A 57 1.58 4.53 6.46
CA PHE A 57 2.03 3.58 5.45
C PHE A 57 3.49 3.79 5.05
N LEU A 58 3.93 5.03 4.89
CA LEU A 58 5.36 5.32 4.64
C LEU A 58 6.25 4.68 5.70
N ASN A 59 5.92 4.90 6.96
CA ASN A 59 6.68 4.36 8.09
C ASN A 59 6.69 2.83 8.07
N SER A 60 5.54 2.22 7.88
CA SER A 60 5.38 0.76 7.84
C SER A 60 6.18 0.13 6.68
N ARG A 61 6.05 0.70 5.47
CA ARG A 61 6.76 0.20 4.28
C ARG A 61 8.26 0.38 4.39
N PHE A 62 8.70 1.54 4.87
CA PHE A 62 10.12 1.80 5.04
C PHE A 62 10.74 0.81 6.03
N ARG A 63 10.06 0.55 7.14
CA ARG A 63 10.50 -0.43 8.14
C ARG A 63 10.63 -1.83 7.53
N GLN A 64 9.65 -2.24 6.71
CA GLN A 64 9.70 -3.52 6.01
C GLN A 64 10.91 -3.60 5.06
N ILE A 65 11.19 -2.55 4.30
CA ILE A 65 12.31 -2.51 3.36
C ILE A 65 13.65 -2.59 4.11
N VAL A 66 13.79 -1.86 5.21
CA VAL A 66 14.99 -1.92 6.06
C VAL A 66 15.19 -3.33 6.62
N ASP A 67 14.10 -3.97 7.07
CA ASP A 67 14.13 -5.35 7.57
C ASP A 67 14.58 -6.34 6.48
N ILE A 68 14.01 -6.23 5.29
CA ILE A 68 14.40 -7.07 4.14
C ILE A 68 15.89 -6.91 3.84
N LYS A 69 16.38 -5.68 3.78
CA LYS A 69 17.77 -5.38 3.48
C LYS A 69 18.73 -5.94 4.54
N ASN A 70 18.37 -5.76 5.81
CA ASN A 70 19.23 -6.18 6.93
C ASN A 70 19.23 -7.69 7.15
N SER A 71 18.15 -8.38 6.82
CA SER A 71 18.03 -9.82 7.00
C SER A 71 18.91 -10.63 6.04
N GLY A 72 19.19 -10.10 4.85
CA GLY A 72 19.86 -10.85 3.76
C GLY A 72 19.04 -12.01 3.22
N GLU A 73 17.78 -12.16 3.62
CA GLU A 73 16.90 -13.25 3.21
C GLU A 73 16.06 -12.89 1.98
N LYS A 74 15.36 -13.88 1.46
CA LYS A 74 14.46 -13.70 0.32
C LYS A 74 13.07 -13.37 0.81
N TYR A 75 12.51 -12.27 0.29
CA TYR A 75 11.21 -11.75 0.72
C TYR A 75 10.27 -11.49 -0.44
N ILE A 76 8.98 -11.66 -0.16
CA ILE A 76 7.88 -11.20 -1.01
C ILE A 76 7.12 -10.14 -0.19
N GLN A 77 6.97 -8.96 -0.77
CA GLN A 77 6.29 -7.83 -0.12
C GLN A 77 4.94 -7.56 -0.79
N ASP A 78 3.87 -7.56 0.01
CA ASP A 78 2.53 -7.18 -0.40
C ASP A 78 2.42 -5.67 -0.37
N ARG A 79 2.40 -5.04 -1.52
CA ARG A 79 2.41 -3.60 -1.77
C ARG A 79 3.77 -2.95 -1.49
N THR A 80 4.04 -1.84 -2.16
CA THR A 80 5.30 -1.13 -2.09
C THR A 80 5.13 0.29 -1.56
N ILE A 81 6.22 0.87 -1.05
CA ILE A 81 6.29 2.30 -0.70
C ILE A 81 6.07 3.20 -1.93
N TYR A 82 6.43 2.72 -3.11
CA TYR A 82 6.30 3.48 -4.37
C TYR A 82 4.84 3.64 -4.79
N GLU A 83 3.98 2.66 -4.53
CA GLU A 83 2.54 2.80 -4.77
C GLU A 83 1.92 3.88 -3.88
N ASP A 84 2.33 3.93 -2.61
CA ASP A 84 1.86 4.97 -1.69
C ASP A 84 2.28 6.36 -2.17
N ALA A 85 3.53 6.53 -2.57
CA ALA A 85 4.11 7.82 -2.94
C ALA A 85 3.70 8.30 -4.33
N TYR A 86 3.57 7.40 -5.30
CA TYR A 86 3.33 7.77 -6.71
C TYR A 86 1.90 7.58 -7.18
N ILE A 87 1.08 6.84 -6.44
CA ILE A 87 -0.31 6.55 -6.82
C ILE A 87 -1.29 7.06 -5.76
N PHE A 88 -1.23 6.54 -4.54
CA PHE A 88 -2.24 6.84 -3.53
C PHE A 88 -2.19 8.29 -3.02
N ALA A 89 -1.03 8.76 -2.61
CA ALA A 89 -0.90 10.14 -2.11
C ALA A 89 -1.20 11.19 -3.19
N PRO A 90 -0.64 11.08 -4.42
CA PRO A 90 -1.01 11.99 -5.50
C PRO A 90 -2.50 11.95 -5.86
N ASN A 91 -3.12 10.77 -5.84
CA ASN A 91 -4.55 10.65 -6.10
C ASN A 91 -5.39 11.36 -5.04
N LEU A 92 -5.06 11.19 -3.77
CA LEU A 92 -5.74 11.90 -2.68
C LEU A 92 -5.59 13.41 -2.80
N HIS A 93 -4.41 13.89 -3.18
CA HIS A 93 -4.20 15.30 -3.45
C HIS A 93 -5.04 15.79 -4.64
N ALA A 94 -5.05 15.07 -5.75
CA ALA A 94 -5.83 15.41 -6.94
C ALA A 94 -7.34 15.42 -6.67
N MET A 95 -7.82 14.56 -5.78
CA MET A 95 -9.24 14.53 -5.34
C MET A 95 -9.59 15.63 -4.33
N GLY A 96 -8.63 16.46 -3.91
CA GLY A 96 -8.85 17.49 -2.89
C GLY A 96 -8.94 16.97 -1.47
N LEU A 97 -8.54 15.73 -1.24
CA LEU A 97 -8.59 15.07 0.09
C LEU A 97 -7.31 15.25 0.88
N MET A 98 -6.24 15.73 0.26
CA MET A 98 -4.98 16.09 0.90
C MET A 98 -4.56 17.47 0.40
N SER A 99 -4.26 18.40 1.32
CA SER A 99 -3.84 19.75 0.95
C SER A 99 -2.49 19.74 0.23
N SER A 100 -2.23 20.78 -0.55
CA SER A 100 -0.93 20.94 -1.22
C SER A 100 0.23 21.02 -0.23
N ARG A 101 0.01 21.68 0.90
CA ARG A 101 1.00 21.79 1.98
C ARG A 101 1.34 20.42 2.56
N ASP A 102 0.33 19.62 2.86
CA ASP A 102 0.51 18.27 3.41
C ASP A 102 1.15 17.33 2.39
N PHE A 103 0.72 17.43 1.13
CA PHE A 103 1.28 16.63 0.05
C PHE A 103 2.76 16.95 -0.20
N ASP A 104 3.14 18.23 -0.19
CA ASP A 104 4.54 18.64 -0.34
C ASP A 104 5.40 18.11 0.82
N ASN A 105 4.90 18.20 2.05
CA ASN A 105 5.58 17.63 3.22
C ASN A 105 5.72 16.11 3.10
N TYR A 106 4.69 15.42 2.67
CA TYR A 106 4.72 13.98 2.42
C TYR A 106 5.80 13.61 1.38
N LYS A 107 5.85 14.32 0.26
CA LYS A 107 6.85 14.09 -0.80
C LYS A 107 8.27 14.27 -0.29
N GLU A 108 8.52 15.27 0.52
CA GLU A 108 9.85 15.51 1.10
C GLU A 108 10.26 14.35 2.02
N ILE A 109 9.37 13.86 2.85
CA ILE A 109 9.62 12.70 3.70
C ILE A 109 9.94 11.47 2.84
N PHE A 110 9.13 11.22 1.82
CA PHE A 110 9.34 10.08 0.93
C PHE A 110 10.70 10.18 0.21
N ASN A 111 11.04 11.34 -0.35
CA ASN A 111 12.29 11.52 -1.08
C ASN A 111 13.50 11.29 -0.17
N LEU A 112 13.42 11.72 1.08
CA LEU A 112 14.49 11.46 2.04
C LEU A 112 14.61 9.96 2.34
N MET A 113 13.52 9.28 2.58
CA MET A 113 13.50 7.83 2.80
C MET A 113 14.03 7.06 1.59
N ASP A 114 13.59 7.44 0.39
CA ASP A 114 13.99 6.78 -0.85
C ASP A 114 15.50 6.83 -1.09
N SER A 115 16.17 7.90 -0.61
CA SER A 115 17.62 8.02 -0.72
C SER A 115 18.40 6.96 0.08
N PHE A 116 17.75 6.28 1.03
CA PHE A 116 18.36 5.25 1.88
C PHE A 116 17.96 3.83 1.52
N ILE A 117 17.10 3.62 0.54
CA ILE A 117 16.57 2.30 0.20
C ILE A 117 16.83 1.96 -1.26
N GLN A 118 16.74 0.65 -1.55
CA GLN A 118 16.73 0.14 -2.92
C GLN A 118 15.36 -0.42 -3.24
N GLY A 119 14.93 -0.27 -4.49
CA GLY A 119 13.69 -0.86 -4.97
C GLY A 119 13.76 -2.40 -5.01
N PRO A 120 12.64 -3.06 -5.25
CA PRO A 120 12.60 -4.52 -5.37
C PRO A 120 13.38 -4.98 -6.60
N ASP A 121 13.88 -6.22 -6.54
CA ASP A 121 14.53 -6.87 -7.67
C ASP A 121 13.53 -7.20 -8.78
N LEU A 122 12.29 -7.51 -8.40
CA LEU A 122 11.20 -7.81 -9.32
C LEU A 122 9.90 -7.23 -8.78
N LEU A 123 9.17 -6.54 -9.65
CA LEU A 123 7.83 -6.03 -9.35
C LEU A 123 6.80 -6.81 -10.18
N ILE A 124 5.82 -7.40 -9.50
CA ILE A 124 4.68 -8.06 -10.14
C ILE A 124 3.46 -7.16 -9.97
N TYR A 125 2.89 -6.72 -11.09
CA TYR A 125 1.72 -5.84 -11.07
C TYR A 125 0.45 -6.63 -11.41
N LEU A 126 -0.51 -6.64 -10.47
CA LEU A 126 -1.82 -7.26 -10.65
C LEU A 126 -2.82 -6.22 -11.14
N ARG A 127 -3.39 -6.47 -12.29
CA ARG A 127 -4.37 -5.58 -12.93
C ARG A 127 -5.75 -6.21 -12.93
N ALA A 128 -6.77 -5.42 -12.54
CA ALA A 128 -8.16 -5.82 -12.62
C ALA A 128 -9.04 -4.60 -12.93
N SER A 129 -10.20 -4.82 -13.56
CA SER A 129 -11.17 -3.75 -13.80
C SER A 129 -11.82 -3.28 -12.49
N VAL A 130 -12.30 -2.04 -12.46
CA VAL A 130 -12.97 -1.50 -11.25
C VAL A 130 -14.15 -2.36 -10.81
N PRO A 131 -15.06 -2.84 -11.69
CA PRO A 131 -16.13 -3.75 -11.28
C PRO A 131 -15.61 -5.04 -10.62
N LYS A 132 -14.52 -5.60 -11.14
CA LYS A 132 -13.91 -6.80 -10.56
C LYS A 132 -13.29 -6.51 -9.19
N LEU A 133 -12.67 -5.36 -9.02
CA LEU A 133 -12.12 -4.92 -7.73
C LEU A 133 -13.23 -4.78 -6.69
N VAL A 134 -14.35 -4.16 -7.04
CA VAL A 134 -15.51 -4.01 -6.14
C VAL A 134 -16.03 -5.38 -5.70
N GLU A 135 -16.20 -6.32 -6.64
CA GLU A 135 -16.63 -7.69 -6.34
C GLU A 135 -15.68 -8.37 -5.34
N GLN A 136 -14.38 -8.26 -5.58
CA GLN A 136 -13.36 -8.88 -4.74
C GLN A 136 -13.28 -8.25 -3.35
N ILE A 137 -13.47 -6.92 -3.24
CA ILE A 137 -13.54 -6.20 -1.97
C ILE A 137 -14.73 -6.69 -1.15
N GLN A 138 -15.90 -6.82 -1.78
CA GLN A 138 -17.11 -7.31 -1.11
C GLN A 138 -16.93 -8.74 -0.59
N LYS A 139 -16.32 -9.62 -1.39
CA LYS A 139 -16.03 -11.00 -0.99
C LYS A 139 -15.06 -11.07 0.19
N ARG A 140 -14.11 -10.14 0.28
CA ARG A 140 -13.16 -10.07 1.38
C ARG A 140 -13.82 -9.70 2.70
N GLY A 141 -14.89 -8.88 2.66
CA GLY A 141 -15.75 -8.61 3.82
C GLY A 141 -15.13 -7.74 4.90
N ARG A 142 -14.19 -6.85 4.57
CA ARG A 142 -13.67 -5.86 5.53
C ARG A 142 -14.68 -4.73 5.70
N ASP A 143 -15.19 -4.55 6.91
CA ASP A 143 -16.31 -3.62 7.20
C ASP A 143 -16.05 -2.18 6.76
N TYR A 144 -14.85 -1.66 7.01
CA TYR A 144 -14.51 -0.28 6.63
C TYR A 144 -14.45 -0.08 5.11
N GLU A 145 -14.27 -1.15 4.34
CA GLU A 145 -14.21 -1.08 2.87
C GLU A 145 -15.61 -1.04 2.23
N ASN A 146 -16.67 -1.27 2.98
CA ASN A 146 -18.04 -1.20 2.48
C ASN A 146 -18.40 0.21 1.99
N SER A 147 -17.69 1.24 2.46
CA SER A 147 -17.89 2.65 2.10
C SER A 147 -16.85 3.18 1.11
N ILE A 148 -16.08 2.31 0.45
CA ILE A 148 -15.08 2.76 -0.52
C ILE A 148 -15.75 3.51 -1.68
N ARG A 149 -15.23 4.71 -1.96
CA ARG A 149 -15.68 5.52 -3.09
C ARG A 149 -15.13 4.96 -4.40
N LEU A 150 -15.97 4.88 -5.41
CA LEU A 150 -15.57 4.41 -6.76
C LEU A 150 -14.49 5.30 -7.38
N ASP A 151 -14.57 6.61 -7.17
CA ASP A 151 -13.57 7.56 -7.67
C ASP A 151 -12.19 7.34 -7.02
N TYR A 152 -12.15 6.80 -5.81
CA TYR A 152 -10.89 6.42 -5.15
C TYR A 152 -10.26 5.18 -5.80
N LEU A 153 -11.06 4.26 -6.34
CA LEU A 153 -10.57 3.05 -7.02
C LEU A 153 -10.12 3.31 -8.47
N THR A 154 -10.63 4.36 -9.08
CA THR A 154 -10.27 4.71 -10.46
C THR A 154 -8.99 5.49 -10.54
#